data_85f71fc4ce16a6809bc553eb656e8e33
#
_entry.id   85f71fc4ce16a6809bc553eb656e8e33
#
_cell.length_a   1.000
_cell.length_b   1.000
_cell.length_c   1.000
_cell.angle_alpha   90.00
_cell.angle_beta   90.00
_cell.angle_gamma   90.00
#
_symmetry.space_group_name_H-M   'P 1'
#
loop_
_entity.id
_entity.type
_entity.pdbx_description
1 polymer ?
#
loop_
_entity_poly.entity_id
_entity_poly.type
_entity_poly.pdbx_seq_one_letter_code
_entity_poly.pdbx_strand_id
1 'polypeptide(L)'
;MGLLGEGITEVIAVTKDNAAPIGIIVRSGQAPKMILFKGSKTAENVVEHGWVTANFVSDSYLYPQYAFSDVAKSSLRKVFVGGMMMQLLRDADAWMAFTARVVNETKEAYFVELEPVASEYCRDEMRPVNRGFNAVIDATVHATRYVVNHDPKLRELIEYHLGIVRKCGGARDQEAAALIRDVCGL
;
A
#
# COMPACT_ATOMS: atom_id res chain seq x y z
N MET A 1 18.85 -3.08 -4.14
CA MET A 1 17.41 -3.28 -4.40
C MET A 1 16.89 -1.99 -5.03
N GLY A 2 16.77 -1.92 -6.38
CA GLY A 2 16.63 -0.65 -7.11
C GLY A 2 15.35 0.17 -6.85
N LEU A 3 14.25 -0.46 -6.40
CA LEU A 3 12.96 0.22 -6.18
C LEU A 3 12.70 0.57 -4.70
N LEU A 4 13.37 -0.10 -3.76
CA LEU A 4 13.22 0.13 -2.32
C LEU A 4 14.48 0.79 -1.76
N GLY A 5 14.33 1.98 -1.18
CA GLY A 5 15.36 2.66 -0.38
C GLY A 5 15.24 2.36 1.10
N GLU A 6 16.22 2.79 1.90
CA GLU A 6 16.12 2.73 3.36
C GLU A 6 14.96 3.60 3.86
N GLY A 7 14.26 3.12 4.88
CA GLY A 7 13.09 3.77 5.44
C GLY A 7 11.82 2.93 5.32
N ILE A 8 10.69 3.57 5.19
CA ILE A 8 9.40 2.94 4.91
C ILE A 8 8.93 3.44 3.54
N THR A 9 8.69 2.50 2.64
CA THR A 9 8.14 2.79 1.31
C THR A 9 6.70 2.33 1.26
N GLU A 10 5.78 3.26 1.02
CA GLU A 10 4.36 2.94 0.84
C GLU A 10 4.10 2.39 -0.55
N VAL A 11 3.44 1.25 -0.62
CA VAL A 11 3.12 0.52 -1.86
C VAL A 11 1.69 0.00 -1.81
N ILE A 12 1.15 -0.39 -2.95
CA ILE A 12 -0.02 -1.26 -2.97
C ILE A 12 0.47 -2.70 -2.98
N ALA A 13 0.34 -3.38 -1.83
CA ALA A 13 0.65 -4.80 -1.71
C ALA A 13 -0.48 -5.61 -2.33
N VAL A 14 -0.15 -6.52 -3.27
CA VAL A 14 -1.10 -7.47 -3.85
C VAL A 14 -0.75 -8.87 -3.36
N THR A 15 -1.77 -9.57 -2.91
CA THR A 15 -1.77 -10.98 -2.56
C THR A 15 -2.87 -11.68 -3.37
N LYS A 16 -3.22 -12.93 -3.08
CA LYS A 16 -4.26 -13.64 -3.85
C LYS A 16 -5.60 -12.92 -3.80
N ASP A 17 -6.04 -12.41 -4.94
CA ASP A 17 -7.31 -11.70 -5.16
C ASP A 17 -7.56 -10.53 -4.18
N ASN A 18 -6.48 -9.90 -3.72
CA ASN A 18 -6.54 -8.81 -2.75
C ASN A 18 -5.44 -7.77 -3.01
N ALA A 19 -5.75 -6.50 -2.76
CA ALA A 19 -4.82 -5.37 -2.79
C ALA A 19 -5.05 -4.47 -1.57
N ALA A 20 -3.97 -3.97 -0.97
CA ALA A 20 -4.04 -3.07 0.18
C ALA A 20 -2.79 -2.16 0.24
N PRO A 21 -2.92 -0.90 0.69
CA PRO A 21 -1.77 -0.05 0.99
C PRO A 21 -1.00 -0.60 2.18
N ILE A 22 0.31 -0.76 2.03
CA ILE A 22 1.18 -1.27 3.11
C ILE A 22 2.56 -0.63 3.00
N GLY A 23 3.16 -0.30 4.14
CA GLY A 23 4.54 0.14 4.24
C GLY A 23 5.52 -1.03 4.25
N ILE A 24 6.50 -1.03 3.34
CA ILE A 24 7.66 -1.94 3.39
C ILE A 24 8.80 -1.24 4.11
N ILE A 25 9.27 -1.85 5.17
CA ILE A 25 10.34 -1.34 6.03
C ILE A 25 11.67 -1.91 5.57
N VAL A 26 12.61 -1.04 5.18
CA VAL A 26 13.98 -1.40 4.81
C VAL A 26 14.96 -0.80 5.81
N ARG A 27 15.85 -1.62 6.36
CA ARG A 27 16.95 -1.20 7.22
C ARG A 27 18.26 -1.73 6.68
N SER A 28 19.32 -0.96 6.80
CA SER A 28 20.66 -1.37 6.32
C SER A 28 21.08 -2.72 6.89
N GLY A 29 21.54 -3.63 6.03
CA GLY A 29 21.98 -4.96 6.41
C GLY A 29 20.88 -5.94 6.85
N GLN A 30 19.60 -5.61 6.68
CA GLN A 30 18.47 -6.46 7.02
C GLN A 30 17.62 -6.75 5.79
N ALA A 31 16.94 -7.91 5.80
CA ALA A 31 15.90 -8.19 4.83
C ALA A 31 14.73 -7.19 4.98
N PRO A 32 14.07 -6.79 3.88
CA PRO A 32 12.86 -5.98 3.94
C PRO A 32 11.78 -6.68 4.77
N LYS A 33 10.96 -5.89 5.48
CA LYS A 33 9.89 -6.41 6.35
C LYS A 33 8.61 -5.65 6.14
N MET A 34 7.49 -6.30 6.45
CA MET A 34 6.19 -5.65 6.62
C MET A 34 5.53 -6.10 7.92
N ILE A 35 4.63 -5.28 8.43
CA ILE A 35 3.80 -5.59 9.60
C ILE A 35 2.36 -5.73 9.10
N LEU A 36 1.77 -6.90 9.31
CA LEU A 36 0.42 -7.22 8.87
C LEU A 36 -0.48 -7.44 10.07
N PHE A 37 -1.55 -6.66 10.19
CA PHE A 37 -2.53 -6.84 11.25
C PHE A 37 -3.31 -8.14 11.05
N LYS A 38 -3.44 -8.93 12.12
CA LYS A 38 -4.22 -10.18 12.15
C LYS A 38 -5.69 -9.87 11.84
N GLY A 39 -6.31 -10.77 11.09
CA GLY A 39 -7.69 -10.59 10.60
C GLY A 39 -7.79 -9.75 9.32
N SER A 40 -6.68 -9.20 8.80
CA SER A 40 -6.69 -8.61 7.47
C SER A 40 -6.51 -9.68 6.41
N LYS A 41 -7.20 -9.52 5.27
CA LYS A 41 -7.10 -10.46 4.14
C LYS A 41 -5.67 -10.59 3.59
N THR A 42 -4.89 -9.51 3.64
CA THR A 42 -3.47 -9.54 3.28
C THR A 42 -2.68 -10.47 4.20
N ALA A 43 -2.91 -10.39 5.52
CA ALA A 43 -2.23 -11.26 6.48
C ALA A 43 -2.60 -12.73 6.27
N GLU A 44 -3.89 -13.03 6.11
CA GLU A 44 -4.38 -14.39 5.84
C GLU A 44 -3.75 -14.96 4.57
N ASN A 45 -3.76 -14.21 3.48
CA ASN A 45 -3.17 -14.61 2.21
C ASN A 45 -1.65 -14.83 2.29
N VAL A 46 -0.92 -13.98 3.01
CA VAL A 46 0.53 -14.14 3.19
C VAL A 46 0.84 -15.41 3.99
N VAL A 47 0.09 -15.67 5.06
CA VAL A 47 0.25 -16.90 5.85
C VAL A 47 -0.06 -18.14 5.02
N GLU A 48 -1.13 -18.11 4.20
CA GLU A 48 -1.57 -19.27 3.41
C GLU A 48 -0.69 -19.51 2.18
N HIS A 49 -0.26 -18.45 1.49
CA HIS A 49 0.36 -18.57 0.17
C HIS A 49 1.85 -18.22 0.13
N GLY A 50 2.39 -17.55 1.13
CA GLY A 50 3.83 -17.25 1.28
C GLY A 50 4.40 -16.29 0.25
N TRP A 51 3.59 -15.42 -0.35
CA TRP A 51 4.04 -14.42 -1.30
C TRP A 51 3.28 -13.10 -1.22
N VAL A 52 3.91 -12.05 -1.71
CA VAL A 52 3.33 -10.72 -1.92
C VAL A 52 4.02 -10.03 -3.09
N THR A 53 3.30 -9.20 -3.81
CA THR A 53 3.89 -8.25 -4.76
C THR A 53 3.69 -6.83 -4.27
N ALA A 54 4.75 -6.04 -4.26
CA ALA A 54 4.72 -4.61 -4.03
C ALA A 54 4.53 -3.90 -5.37
N ASN A 55 3.46 -3.13 -5.51
CA ASN A 55 3.16 -2.37 -6.71
C ASN A 55 3.38 -0.88 -6.42
N PHE A 56 4.28 -0.27 -7.17
CA PHE A 56 4.59 1.14 -7.10
C PHE A 56 3.67 1.86 -8.06
N VAL A 57 2.88 2.77 -7.54
CA VAL A 57 1.86 3.48 -8.29
C VAL A 57 2.01 4.97 -8.07
N SER A 58 1.71 5.71 -9.11
CA SER A 58 1.74 7.15 -9.10
C SER A 58 0.33 7.77 -9.15
N ASP A 59 -0.70 6.95 -9.04
CA ASP A 59 -2.09 7.36 -8.84
C ASP A 59 -2.42 7.29 -7.33
N SER A 60 -2.48 8.45 -6.68
CA SER A 60 -2.77 8.56 -5.24
C SER A 60 -4.15 8.03 -4.86
N TYR A 61 -5.09 8.02 -5.80
CA TYR A 61 -6.45 7.51 -5.57
C TYR A 61 -6.47 6.02 -5.21
N LEU A 62 -5.50 5.24 -5.69
CA LEU A 62 -5.42 3.81 -5.41
C LEU A 62 -5.16 3.49 -3.92
N TYR A 63 -4.55 4.43 -3.17
CA TYR A 63 -4.31 4.23 -1.74
C TYR A 63 -5.62 4.18 -0.94
N PRO A 64 -6.46 5.23 -0.91
CA PRO A 64 -7.74 5.13 -0.22
C PRO A 64 -8.68 4.13 -0.88
N GLN A 65 -8.65 3.96 -2.20
CA GLN A 65 -9.49 2.97 -2.87
C GLN A 65 -9.25 1.56 -2.30
N TYR A 66 -7.99 1.10 -2.25
CA TYR A 66 -7.68 -0.25 -1.78
C TYR A 66 -7.54 -0.35 -0.25
N ALA A 67 -7.58 0.77 0.47
CA ALA A 67 -7.73 0.75 1.92
C ALA A 67 -9.17 0.45 2.35
N PHE A 68 -10.18 0.84 1.53
CA PHE A 68 -11.59 0.80 1.90
C PHE A 68 -12.48 -0.02 0.95
N SER A 69 -11.92 -0.57 -0.13
CA SER A 69 -12.67 -1.37 -1.11
C SER A 69 -11.86 -2.55 -1.61
N ASP A 70 -12.54 -3.62 -1.96
CA ASP A 70 -11.94 -4.79 -2.60
C ASP A 70 -11.42 -4.46 -4.00
N VAL A 71 -10.32 -5.11 -4.39
CA VAL A 71 -9.77 -5.00 -5.74
C VAL A 71 -10.62 -5.77 -6.75
N ALA A 72 -10.94 -5.13 -7.87
CA ALA A 72 -11.58 -5.82 -8.99
C ALA A 72 -10.60 -6.82 -9.64
N LYS A 73 -11.07 -8.03 -9.95
CA LYS A 73 -10.23 -9.05 -10.62
C LYS A 73 -9.66 -8.58 -11.96
N SER A 74 -10.37 -7.71 -12.68
CA SER A 74 -9.92 -7.08 -13.93
C SER A 74 -8.72 -6.14 -13.75
N SER A 75 -8.51 -5.61 -12.56
CA SER A 75 -7.37 -4.75 -12.21
C SER A 75 -6.10 -5.54 -11.90
N LEU A 76 -6.22 -6.86 -11.79
CA LEU A 76 -5.09 -7.75 -11.52
C LEU A 76 -4.62 -8.47 -12.79
N ARG A 77 -3.32 -8.71 -12.89
CA ARG A 77 -2.73 -9.65 -13.85
C ARG A 77 -1.88 -10.69 -13.14
N LYS A 78 -1.78 -11.88 -13.72
CA LYS A 78 -0.95 -12.97 -13.19
C LYS A 78 0.46 -12.87 -13.76
N VAL A 79 1.44 -13.25 -12.95
CA VAL A 79 2.85 -13.40 -13.34
C VAL A 79 3.40 -14.69 -12.73
N PHE A 80 4.18 -15.43 -13.50
CA PHE A 80 4.87 -16.62 -13.00
C PHE A 80 6.33 -16.27 -12.72
N VAL A 81 6.70 -16.20 -11.44
CA VAL A 81 8.05 -15.85 -10.98
C VAL A 81 8.42 -16.68 -9.76
N GLY A 82 9.70 -17.01 -9.62
CA GLY A 82 10.18 -17.81 -8.50
C GLY A 82 9.50 -19.16 -8.31
N GLY A 83 9.02 -19.76 -9.40
CA GLY A 83 8.27 -21.02 -9.35
C GLY A 83 6.82 -20.91 -8.87
N MET A 84 6.32 -19.70 -8.67
CA MET A 84 4.97 -19.44 -8.14
C MET A 84 4.16 -18.54 -9.08
N MET A 85 2.83 -18.77 -9.11
CA MET A 85 1.89 -17.90 -9.79
C MET A 85 1.47 -16.80 -8.82
N MET A 86 1.95 -15.59 -9.04
CA MET A 86 1.60 -14.40 -8.27
C MET A 86 0.66 -13.50 -9.04
N GLN A 87 0.12 -12.48 -8.36
CA GLN A 87 -0.70 -11.43 -8.97
C GLN A 87 -0.08 -10.07 -8.71
N LEU A 88 -0.34 -9.11 -9.61
CA LEU A 88 0.07 -7.72 -9.45
C LEU A 88 -0.96 -6.80 -10.12
N LEU A 89 -0.91 -5.51 -9.80
CA LEU A 89 -1.75 -4.51 -10.45
C LEU A 89 -1.36 -4.38 -11.92
N ARG A 90 -2.37 -4.36 -12.79
CA ARG A 90 -2.18 -4.23 -14.23
C ARG A 90 -1.51 -2.92 -14.63
N ASP A 91 -1.85 -1.84 -13.93
CA ASP A 91 -1.43 -0.46 -14.22
C ASP A 91 -0.36 0.07 -13.26
N ALA A 92 0.38 -0.83 -12.57
CA ALA A 92 1.52 -0.42 -11.75
C ALA A 92 2.62 0.21 -12.62
N ASP A 93 3.26 1.27 -12.10
CA ASP A 93 4.40 1.92 -12.76
C ASP A 93 5.67 1.04 -12.66
N ALA A 94 5.78 0.31 -11.55
CA ALA A 94 6.79 -0.72 -11.32
C ALA A 94 6.26 -1.73 -10.30
N TRP A 95 6.89 -2.90 -10.22
CA TRP A 95 6.55 -3.89 -9.22
C TRP A 95 7.76 -4.70 -8.74
N MET A 96 7.65 -5.22 -7.52
CA MET A 96 8.58 -6.23 -6.97
C MET A 96 7.79 -7.40 -6.41
N ALA A 97 8.21 -8.60 -6.73
CA ALA A 97 7.67 -9.84 -6.17
C ALA A 97 8.57 -10.35 -5.04
N PHE A 98 7.96 -10.86 -4.00
CA PHE A 98 8.65 -11.41 -2.83
C PHE A 98 8.06 -12.76 -2.44
N THR A 99 8.92 -13.67 -1.97
CA THR A 99 8.49 -14.66 -0.99
C THR A 99 8.34 -13.96 0.35
N ALA A 100 7.35 -14.39 1.14
CA ALA A 100 6.98 -13.75 2.38
C ALA A 100 6.89 -14.79 3.50
N ARG A 101 7.62 -14.59 4.59
CA ARG A 101 7.69 -15.53 5.71
C ARG A 101 7.41 -14.82 7.03
N VAL A 102 6.44 -15.30 7.78
CA VAL A 102 6.21 -14.84 9.15
C VAL A 102 7.41 -15.25 10.01
N VAL A 103 8.09 -14.27 10.60
CA VAL A 103 9.28 -14.48 11.44
C VAL A 103 9.00 -14.21 12.91
N ASN A 104 7.95 -13.46 13.21
CA ASN A 104 7.49 -13.19 14.57
C ASN A 104 6.02 -12.78 14.54
N GLU A 105 5.34 -12.88 15.70
CA GLU A 105 3.95 -12.43 15.85
C GLU A 105 3.68 -11.87 17.23
N THR A 106 2.68 -11.00 17.32
CA THR A 106 2.06 -10.55 18.55
C THR A 106 0.59 -10.99 18.57
N LYS A 107 -0.17 -10.56 19.58
CA LYS A 107 -1.62 -10.78 19.59
C LYS A 107 -2.31 -10.11 18.38
N GLU A 108 -1.78 -8.99 17.88
CA GLU A 108 -2.43 -8.12 16.92
C GLU A 108 -1.82 -8.18 15.52
N ALA A 109 -0.55 -8.58 15.38
CA ALA A 109 0.16 -8.48 14.12
C ALA A 109 1.17 -9.61 13.88
N TYR A 110 1.41 -9.87 12.57
CA TYR A 110 2.53 -10.66 12.06
C TYR A 110 3.65 -9.76 11.61
N PHE A 111 4.90 -10.14 11.93
CA PHE A 111 6.12 -9.56 11.38
C PHE A 111 6.60 -10.47 10.26
N VAL A 112 6.56 -9.95 9.04
CA VAL A 112 6.83 -10.72 7.83
C VAL A 112 8.13 -10.26 7.22
N GLU A 113 9.06 -11.19 7.01
CA GLU A 113 10.30 -10.98 6.27
C GLU A 113 10.06 -11.27 4.78
N LEU A 114 10.63 -10.42 3.93
CA LEU A 114 10.46 -10.46 2.49
C LEU A 114 11.78 -10.80 1.82
N GLU A 115 11.76 -11.79 0.92
CA GLU A 115 12.89 -12.13 0.06
C GLU A 115 12.55 -11.77 -1.38
N PRO A 116 13.29 -10.85 -2.02
CA PRO A 116 13.02 -10.44 -3.39
C PRO A 116 13.20 -11.60 -4.37
N VAL A 117 12.23 -11.78 -5.26
CA VAL A 117 12.23 -12.82 -6.31
C VAL A 117 12.43 -12.21 -7.69
N ALA A 118 11.69 -11.14 -8.00
CA ALA A 118 11.75 -10.46 -9.29
C ALA A 118 11.28 -9.00 -9.15
N SER A 119 11.65 -8.17 -10.11
CA SER A 119 11.15 -6.79 -10.22
C SER A 119 11.16 -6.33 -11.68
N GLU A 120 10.27 -5.40 -12.00
CA GLU A 120 10.16 -4.81 -13.33
C GLU A 120 9.72 -3.34 -13.22
N TYR A 121 10.32 -2.48 -14.05
CA TYR A 121 9.84 -1.13 -14.30
C TYR A 121 8.91 -1.20 -15.52
N CYS A 122 7.66 -0.79 -15.34
CA CYS A 122 6.65 -0.83 -16.39
C CYS A 122 6.52 0.51 -17.14
N ARG A 123 7.03 1.59 -16.54
CA ARG A 123 7.05 2.94 -17.11
C ARG A 123 8.38 3.62 -16.81
N ASP A 124 8.88 4.38 -17.81
CA ASP A 124 10.12 5.18 -17.68
C ASP A 124 9.84 6.66 -17.35
N GLU A 125 8.65 6.97 -16.85
CA GLU A 125 8.27 8.34 -16.52
C GLU A 125 8.76 8.75 -15.14
N MET A 126 9.56 9.80 -15.06
CA MET A 126 9.96 10.41 -13.80
C MET A 126 8.85 11.34 -13.29
N ARG A 127 8.36 11.13 -12.06
CA ARG A 127 7.39 12.00 -11.44
C ARG A 127 8.06 12.99 -10.49
N PRO A 128 7.72 14.28 -10.57
CA PRO A 128 8.16 15.25 -9.59
C PRO A 128 7.47 14.99 -8.23
N VAL A 129 8.14 15.40 -7.14
CA VAL A 129 7.55 15.33 -5.80
C VAL A 129 6.31 16.25 -5.73
N ASN A 130 5.17 15.67 -5.37
CA ASN A 130 3.91 16.39 -5.18
C ASN A 130 3.44 16.27 -3.72
N ARG A 131 3.31 17.41 -3.04
CA ARG A 131 2.84 17.47 -1.65
C ARG A 131 1.39 16.99 -1.49
N GLY A 132 0.55 17.21 -2.50
CA GLY A 132 -0.84 16.72 -2.52
C GLY A 132 -0.88 15.19 -2.52
N PHE A 133 -0.09 14.54 -3.38
CA PHE A 133 0.05 13.09 -3.41
C PHE A 133 0.47 12.51 -2.04
N ASN A 134 1.53 13.08 -1.44
CA ASN A 134 2.00 12.61 -0.13
C ASN A 134 0.94 12.80 0.96
N ALA A 135 0.22 13.93 0.93
CA ALA A 135 -0.85 14.21 1.88
C ALA A 135 -2.06 13.27 1.74
N VAL A 136 -2.34 12.73 0.54
CA VAL A 136 -3.34 11.66 0.37
C VAL A 136 -2.92 10.40 1.12
N ILE A 137 -1.64 10.02 1.02
CA ILE A 137 -1.12 8.84 1.74
C ILE A 137 -1.28 9.03 3.25
N ASP A 138 -0.79 10.15 3.80
CA ASP A 138 -0.89 10.46 5.22
C ASP A 138 -2.36 10.47 5.70
N ALA A 139 -3.25 11.13 4.95
CA ALA A 139 -4.68 11.15 5.24
C ALA A 139 -5.29 9.74 5.24
N THR A 140 -4.89 8.87 4.29
CA THR A 140 -5.36 7.48 4.21
C THR A 140 -4.93 6.68 5.43
N VAL A 141 -3.66 6.81 5.87
CA VAL A 141 -3.15 6.15 7.08
C VAL A 141 -3.94 6.54 8.32
N HIS A 142 -4.29 7.83 8.46
CA HIS A 142 -5.13 8.28 9.58
C HIS A 142 -6.58 7.83 9.45
N ALA A 143 -7.14 7.86 8.24
CA ALA A 143 -8.52 7.45 7.96
C ALA A 143 -8.77 5.97 8.30
N THR A 144 -7.85 5.06 7.95
CA THR A 144 -7.98 3.62 8.29
C THR A 144 -8.09 3.36 9.80
N ARG A 145 -7.49 4.22 10.62
CA ARG A 145 -7.60 4.14 12.08
C ARG A 145 -8.84 4.85 12.60
N TYR A 146 -9.16 6.00 12.01
CA TYR A 146 -10.32 6.80 12.40
C TYR A 146 -11.64 6.05 12.23
N VAL A 147 -11.84 5.34 11.14
CA VAL A 147 -13.08 4.56 10.91
C VAL A 147 -13.28 3.43 11.94
N VAL A 148 -12.24 3.05 12.66
CA VAL A 148 -12.31 2.01 13.71
C VAL A 148 -12.63 2.61 15.09
N ASN A 149 -12.01 3.74 15.45
CA ASN A 149 -12.05 4.26 16.82
C ASN A 149 -12.66 5.67 16.96
N HIS A 150 -12.88 6.37 15.85
CA HIS A 150 -13.40 7.74 15.79
C HIS A 150 -12.64 8.75 16.68
N ASP A 151 -11.31 8.57 16.83
CA ASP A 151 -10.47 9.46 17.62
C ASP A 151 -10.48 10.89 17.02
N PRO A 152 -10.91 11.91 17.77
CA PRO A 152 -10.95 13.30 17.28
C PRO A 152 -9.61 13.84 16.79
N LYS A 153 -8.49 13.37 17.36
CA LYS A 153 -7.14 13.77 16.93
C LYS A 153 -6.83 13.24 15.51
N LEU A 154 -7.29 12.04 15.19
CA LEU A 154 -7.13 11.49 13.83
C LEU A 154 -7.98 12.28 12.84
N ARG A 155 -9.19 12.71 13.23
CA ARG A 155 -10.02 13.59 12.41
C ARG A 155 -9.31 14.90 12.07
N GLU A 156 -8.74 15.57 13.08
CA GLU A 156 -7.98 16.82 12.88
C GLU A 156 -6.81 16.64 11.92
N LEU A 157 -6.06 15.52 12.04
CA LEU A 157 -4.96 15.18 11.14
C LEU A 157 -5.45 14.92 9.71
N ILE A 158 -6.55 14.19 9.53
CA ILE A 158 -7.16 13.98 8.22
C ILE A 158 -7.53 15.33 7.59
N GLU A 159 -8.26 16.17 8.30
CA GLU A 159 -8.68 17.49 7.81
C GLU A 159 -7.46 18.38 7.44
N TYR A 160 -6.39 18.32 8.23
CA TYR A 160 -5.13 19.02 7.93
C TYR A 160 -4.52 18.54 6.59
N HIS A 161 -4.37 17.24 6.42
CA HIS A 161 -3.81 16.66 5.17
C HIS A 161 -4.72 16.94 3.97
N LEU A 162 -6.03 16.82 4.11
CA LEU A 162 -6.98 17.18 3.06
C LEU A 162 -6.91 18.66 2.67
N GLY A 163 -6.56 19.54 3.63
CA GLY A 163 -6.24 20.94 3.36
C GLY A 163 -5.01 21.10 2.44
N ILE A 164 -3.98 20.27 2.63
CA ILE A 164 -2.80 20.24 1.76
C ILE A 164 -3.16 19.70 0.36
N VAL A 165 -3.96 18.64 0.28
CA VAL A 165 -4.44 18.09 -0.99
C VAL A 165 -5.19 19.15 -1.78
N ARG A 166 -6.12 19.87 -1.15
CA ARG A 166 -6.87 20.96 -1.80
C ARG A 166 -5.97 22.04 -2.42
N LYS A 167 -4.85 22.35 -1.77
CA LYS A 167 -3.91 23.40 -2.21
C LYS A 167 -2.94 22.91 -3.27
N CYS A 168 -2.46 21.67 -3.17
CA CYS A 168 -1.28 21.19 -3.90
C CYS A 168 -1.59 19.99 -4.82
N GLY A 169 -2.72 19.32 -4.64
CA GLY A 169 -3.06 18.11 -5.37
C GLY A 169 -3.63 18.37 -6.75
N GLY A 170 -3.37 17.46 -7.69
CA GLY A 170 -4.00 17.40 -8.99
C GLY A 170 -5.42 16.77 -8.92
N ALA A 171 -6.06 16.56 -10.07
CA ALA A 171 -7.43 16.04 -10.16
C ALA A 171 -7.61 14.71 -9.42
N ARG A 172 -6.71 13.75 -9.63
CA ARG A 172 -6.73 12.43 -8.97
C ARG A 172 -6.56 12.51 -7.47
N ASP A 173 -5.72 13.44 -6.98
CA ASP A 173 -5.55 13.67 -5.55
C ASP A 173 -6.83 14.26 -4.93
N GLN A 174 -7.55 15.13 -5.65
CA GLN A 174 -8.84 15.69 -5.20
C GLN A 174 -9.93 14.59 -5.14
N GLU A 175 -9.97 13.68 -6.11
CA GLU A 175 -10.88 12.53 -6.10
C GLU A 175 -10.57 11.61 -4.90
N ALA A 176 -9.29 11.36 -4.62
CA ALA A 176 -8.86 10.60 -3.43
C ALA A 176 -9.30 11.29 -2.12
N ALA A 177 -9.15 12.62 -2.04
CA ALA A 177 -9.60 13.39 -0.90
C ALA A 177 -11.11 13.34 -0.70
N ALA A 178 -11.90 13.33 -1.78
CA ALA A 178 -13.35 13.17 -1.71
C ALA A 178 -13.74 11.79 -1.16
N LEU A 179 -13.09 10.73 -1.65
CA LEU A 179 -13.31 9.37 -1.13
C LEU A 179 -13.00 9.26 0.37
N ILE A 180 -11.86 9.83 0.82
CA ILE A 180 -11.49 9.81 2.24
C ILE A 180 -12.55 10.52 3.09
N ARG A 181 -13.07 11.67 2.62
CA ARG A 181 -14.15 12.38 3.33
C ARG A 181 -15.41 11.55 3.46
N ASP A 182 -15.84 10.94 2.37
CA ASP A 182 -17.05 10.11 2.34
C ASP A 182 -16.96 8.95 3.32
N VAL A 183 -15.84 8.21 3.28
CA VAL A 183 -15.59 7.06 4.17
C VAL A 183 -15.52 7.47 5.65
N CYS A 184 -14.96 8.65 5.95
CA CYS A 184 -14.82 9.15 7.31
C CYS A 184 -16.05 9.93 7.80
N GLY A 185 -17.02 10.25 6.95
CA GLY A 185 -18.17 11.10 7.29
C GLY A 185 -17.77 12.55 7.62
N LEU A 186 -16.84 13.15 6.84
CA LEU A 186 -16.27 14.49 7.02
C LEU A 186 -16.80 15.50 6.01
#